data_eb4468dbd07c167b2a2d1d4314e28f28
#
_entry.id   eb4468dbd07c167b2a2d1d4314e28f28
#
_cell.length_a   1.000
_cell.length_b   1.000
_cell.length_c   1.000
_cell.angle_alpha   90.00
_cell.angle_beta   90.00
_cell.angle_gamma   90.00
#
_symmetry.space_group_name_H-M   'P 1'
#
loop_
_entity.id
_entity.type
_entity.pdbx_description
1 polymer ?
#
loop_
_entity_poly.entity_id
_entity_poly.type
_entity_poly.pdbx_seq_one_letter_code
_entity_poly.pdbx_strand_id
1 'polypeptide(L)'
;MVSSRSRIRQGNVRRVMDVAYIPSPSRGVWHLGPLPVRGYALCIILGVIAAVWISERRWVARGGRRGVIGDVAIWAVPFGIVGARIYHVITTPDPYFGDGGNPWEAFAIWKGGIGIWGAISMGALGAWIACRRQGVPLPAVADVAAPGIAGAQAIGRWGNWFNQELYGKPTDLPWALKIDLDKRVAGYENYATFHPTFLYESLWVLALAGVLIWAERRYQLGHGRLFALYVAGYTLGRAWIEYLRIDTAHRFGGLRLNDWVSFVVFILAVTYIVISSRERPGREDLAALPEPSAGGPRVGRDRESSPAGESGSDRHGADRNSDAQTEVPVSSGGEPQGNPDEPG
;
A
#
# COMPACT_ATOMS: atom_id res chain seq x y z
N MET A 1 -12.85 -82.17 -18.58
CA MET A 1 -12.31 -81.39 -17.47
C MET A 1 -11.26 -80.46 -18.01
N VAL A 2 -11.62 -79.24 -18.32
CA VAL A 2 -10.73 -78.15 -18.84
C VAL A 2 -10.84 -76.99 -17.88
N SER A 3 -9.79 -76.80 -17.09
CA SER A 3 -9.65 -75.70 -16.13
C SER A 3 -9.24 -74.40 -16.87
N SER A 4 -10.17 -73.52 -17.04
CA SER A 4 -9.91 -72.15 -17.56
C SER A 4 -9.39 -71.31 -16.43
N ARG A 5 -8.07 -71.04 -16.40
CA ARG A 5 -7.45 -70.02 -15.50
C ARG A 5 -7.64 -68.65 -16.16
N SER A 6 -8.59 -67.86 -15.65
CA SER A 6 -8.74 -66.44 -15.97
C SER A 6 -7.54 -65.65 -15.41
N ARG A 7 -6.65 -65.17 -16.29
CA ARG A 7 -5.63 -64.21 -15.94
C ARG A 7 -6.33 -62.85 -15.73
N ILE A 8 -6.44 -62.45 -14.46
CA ILE A 8 -6.76 -61.08 -14.10
C ILE A 8 -5.61 -60.23 -14.63
N ARG A 9 -5.90 -59.46 -15.67
CA ARG A 9 -5.04 -58.37 -16.14
C ARG A 9 -4.88 -57.39 -14.97
N GLN A 10 -3.70 -57.35 -14.36
CA GLN A 10 -3.29 -56.26 -13.49
C GLN A 10 -3.26 -55.00 -14.34
N GLY A 11 -4.29 -54.16 -14.14
CA GLY A 11 -4.36 -52.85 -14.75
C GLY A 11 -3.15 -52.02 -14.33
N ASN A 12 -2.54 -51.37 -15.30
CA ASN A 12 -1.50 -50.36 -15.14
C ASN A 12 -1.89 -49.42 -14.01
N VAL A 13 -1.27 -49.61 -12.84
CA VAL A 13 -1.15 -48.54 -11.87
C VAL A 13 -0.30 -47.47 -12.53
N ARG A 14 -0.94 -46.45 -13.15
CA ARG A 14 -0.25 -45.24 -13.53
C ARG A 14 0.55 -44.82 -12.30
N ARG A 15 1.86 -44.82 -12.40
CA ARG A 15 2.72 -44.08 -11.48
C ARG A 15 2.14 -42.69 -11.46
N VAL A 16 1.49 -42.33 -10.36
CA VAL A 16 1.24 -40.94 -10.02
C VAL A 16 2.65 -40.37 -9.91
N MET A 17 3.12 -39.73 -10.98
CA MET A 17 4.28 -38.86 -10.83
C MET A 17 3.93 -37.96 -9.64
N ASP A 18 4.79 -37.94 -8.64
CA ASP A 18 4.70 -36.94 -7.58
C ASP A 18 4.83 -35.59 -8.26
N VAL A 19 3.68 -35.05 -8.68
CA VAL A 19 3.63 -33.70 -9.26
C VAL A 19 4.04 -32.78 -8.14
N ALA A 20 5.16 -32.09 -8.32
CA ALA A 20 5.57 -31.05 -7.39
C ALA A 20 4.40 -30.08 -7.22
N TYR A 21 4.08 -29.72 -6.00
CA TYR A 21 3.02 -28.76 -5.70
C TYR A 21 3.44 -27.87 -4.54
N ILE A 22 2.85 -26.68 -4.47
CA ILE A 22 2.99 -25.82 -3.32
C ILE A 22 2.02 -26.31 -2.24
N PRO A 23 2.52 -26.76 -1.07
CA PRO A 23 1.64 -27.18 0.02
C PRO A 23 0.92 -25.96 0.61
N SER A 24 -0.35 -26.11 0.95
CA SER A 24 -1.04 -25.14 1.77
C SER A 24 -0.70 -25.34 3.25
N PRO A 25 -0.69 -24.27 4.07
CA PRO A 25 -0.49 -24.38 5.50
C PRO A 25 -1.62 -25.19 6.13
N SER A 26 -1.28 -26.14 6.98
CA SER A 26 -2.26 -26.95 7.72
C SER A 26 -3.05 -26.14 8.75
N ARG A 27 -2.54 -24.96 9.12
CA ARG A 27 -3.16 -24.05 10.09
C ARG A 27 -3.00 -22.59 9.64
N GLY A 28 -4.10 -21.86 9.54
CA GLY A 28 -4.11 -20.40 9.31
C GLY A 28 -4.32 -19.59 10.58
N VAL A 29 -4.59 -20.25 11.73
CA VAL A 29 -4.85 -19.62 13.03
C VAL A 29 -4.02 -20.29 14.11
N TRP A 30 -3.32 -19.49 14.89
CA TRP A 30 -2.58 -19.91 16.09
C TRP A 30 -3.22 -19.29 17.32
N HIS A 31 -3.20 -19.99 18.45
CA HIS A 31 -3.74 -19.47 19.71
C HIS A 31 -2.59 -19.14 20.66
N LEU A 32 -2.50 -17.88 21.04
CA LEU A 32 -1.62 -17.40 22.12
C LEU A 32 -2.50 -17.21 23.37
N GLY A 33 -2.69 -18.28 24.13
CA GLY A 33 -3.70 -18.31 25.18
C GLY A 33 -5.11 -18.13 24.59
N PRO A 34 -5.91 -17.15 25.08
CA PRO A 34 -7.26 -16.88 24.57
C PRO A 34 -7.27 -16.11 23.25
N LEU A 35 -6.12 -15.57 22.79
CA LEU A 35 -6.03 -14.70 21.62
C LEU A 35 -5.80 -15.52 20.33
N PRO A 36 -6.73 -15.54 19.36
CA PRO A 36 -6.52 -16.15 18.06
C PRO A 36 -5.69 -15.24 17.15
N VAL A 37 -4.47 -15.66 16.82
CA VAL A 37 -3.59 -14.97 15.86
C VAL A 37 -3.79 -15.60 14.48
N ARG A 38 -4.33 -14.83 13.55
CA ARG A 38 -4.60 -15.27 12.18
C ARG A 38 -3.45 -14.86 11.25
N GLY A 39 -2.91 -15.80 10.48
CA GLY A 39 -1.87 -15.54 9.48
C GLY A 39 -2.29 -14.46 8.47
N TYR A 40 -3.56 -14.45 8.08
CA TYR A 40 -4.12 -13.40 7.23
C TYR A 40 -3.98 -12.01 7.85
N ALA A 41 -4.35 -11.85 9.13
CA ALA A 41 -4.25 -10.57 9.83
C ALA A 41 -2.78 -10.11 9.95
N LEU A 42 -1.86 -11.04 10.21
CA LEU A 42 -0.43 -10.72 10.25
C LEU A 42 0.07 -10.21 8.90
N CYS A 43 -0.32 -10.84 7.80
CA CYS A 43 0.03 -10.37 6.45
C CYS A 43 -0.50 -8.96 6.18
N ILE A 44 -1.73 -8.65 6.60
CA ILE A 44 -2.30 -7.29 6.44
C ILE A 44 -1.51 -6.28 7.27
N ILE A 45 -1.23 -6.57 8.55
CA ILE A 45 -0.46 -5.68 9.43
C ILE A 45 0.93 -5.42 8.86
N LEU A 46 1.64 -6.48 8.45
CA LEU A 46 2.96 -6.35 7.83
C LEU A 46 2.89 -5.55 6.52
N GLY A 47 1.85 -5.75 5.73
CA GLY A 47 1.59 -4.97 4.52
C GLY A 47 1.42 -3.48 4.81
N VAL A 48 0.61 -3.13 5.81
CA VAL A 48 0.41 -1.73 6.24
C VAL A 48 1.72 -1.11 6.72
N ILE A 49 2.47 -1.82 7.57
CA ILE A 49 3.78 -1.34 8.06
C ILE A 49 4.74 -1.11 6.89
N ALA A 50 4.81 -2.05 5.95
CA ALA A 50 5.66 -1.92 4.77
C ALA A 50 5.23 -0.74 3.89
N ALA A 51 3.90 -0.55 3.66
CA ALA A 51 3.38 0.58 2.90
C ALA A 51 3.78 1.91 3.52
N VAL A 52 3.56 2.08 4.83
CA VAL A 52 3.90 3.31 5.55
C VAL A 52 5.41 3.56 5.49
N TRP A 53 6.21 2.54 5.76
CA TRP A 53 7.67 2.67 5.77
C TRP A 53 8.26 3.03 4.40
N ILE A 54 7.81 2.35 3.33
CA ILE A 54 8.24 2.64 1.96
C ILE A 54 7.81 4.05 1.57
N SER A 55 6.55 4.41 1.85
CA SER A 55 5.98 5.71 1.49
C SER A 55 6.64 6.85 2.24
N GLU A 56 6.92 6.69 3.54
CA GLU A 56 7.61 7.71 4.34
C GLU A 56 9.03 7.94 3.82
N ARG A 57 9.80 6.88 3.51
CA ARG A 57 11.12 7.02 2.91
C ARG A 57 11.09 7.77 1.59
N ARG A 58 10.09 7.47 0.76
CA ARG A 58 9.92 8.14 -0.55
C ARG A 58 9.47 9.59 -0.41
N TRP A 59 8.60 9.86 0.55
CA TRP A 59 8.15 11.21 0.89
C TRP A 59 9.33 12.10 1.31
N VAL A 60 10.13 11.62 2.25
CA VAL A 60 11.32 12.33 2.72
C VAL A 60 12.36 12.49 1.61
N ALA A 61 12.58 11.46 0.76
CA ALA A 61 13.49 11.53 -0.37
C ALA A 61 13.08 12.55 -1.44
N ARG A 62 11.78 12.94 -1.48
CA ARG A 62 11.26 14.01 -2.32
C ARG A 62 11.26 15.40 -1.65
N GLY A 63 11.88 15.55 -0.47
CA GLY A 63 11.94 16.80 0.29
C GLY A 63 10.75 17.03 1.24
N GLY A 64 9.85 16.07 1.37
CA GLY A 64 8.71 16.17 2.29
C GLY A 64 9.12 16.02 3.75
N ARG A 65 8.36 16.63 4.66
CA ARG A 65 8.59 16.57 6.11
C ARG A 65 8.39 15.16 6.65
N ARG A 66 9.26 14.76 7.58
CA ARG A 66 9.13 13.45 8.27
C ARG A 66 7.85 13.38 9.07
N GLY A 67 7.24 12.18 9.12
CA GLY A 67 6.05 11.87 9.92
C GLY A 67 4.73 12.10 9.19
N VAL A 68 4.70 12.83 8.09
CA VAL A 68 3.45 13.15 7.35
C VAL A 68 2.73 11.88 6.90
N ILE A 69 3.45 10.90 6.36
CA ILE A 69 2.82 9.64 5.91
C ILE A 69 2.30 8.82 7.10
N GLY A 70 3.03 8.84 8.22
CA GLY A 70 2.56 8.23 9.47
C GLY A 70 1.25 8.84 9.95
N ASP A 71 1.16 10.18 9.96
CA ASP A 71 -0.06 10.90 10.33
C ASP A 71 -1.22 10.60 9.36
N VAL A 72 -0.95 10.52 8.06
CA VAL A 72 -1.95 10.11 7.08
C VAL A 72 -2.43 8.68 7.35
N ALA A 73 -1.54 7.75 7.68
CA ALA A 73 -1.89 6.37 7.99
C ALA A 73 -2.75 6.24 9.26
N ILE A 74 -2.48 7.06 10.30
CA ILE A 74 -3.28 7.11 11.54
C ILE A 74 -4.74 7.48 11.26
N TRP A 75 -5.01 8.26 10.24
CA TRP A 75 -6.38 8.57 9.81
C TRP A 75 -6.91 7.56 8.80
N ALA A 76 -6.14 7.23 7.77
CA ALA A 76 -6.59 6.39 6.67
C ALA A 76 -6.93 4.95 7.12
N VAL A 77 -6.11 4.36 8.03
CA VAL A 77 -6.31 2.97 8.44
C VAL A 77 -7.56 2.77 9.29
N PRO A 78 -7.80 3.53 10.38
CA PRO A 78 -9.02 3.39 11.16
C PRO A 78 -10.28 3.73 10.35
N PHE A 79 -10.25 4.80 9.56
CA PHE A 79 -11.36 5.15 8.67
C PHE A 79 -11.65 4.01 7.67
N GLY A 80 -10.61 3.42 7.09
CA GLY A 80 -10.75 2.28 6.19
C GLY A 80 -11.38 1.07 6.87
N ILE A 81 -10.97 0.73 8.09
CA ILE A 81 -11.53 -0.39 8.87
C ILE A 81 -13.01 -0.14 9.18
N VAL A 82 -13.34 1.04 9.66
CA VAL A 82 -14.74 1.43 9.97
C VAL A 82 -15.58 1.41 8.69
N GLY A 83 -15.07 2.00 7.60
CA GLY A 83 -15.77 2.01 6.32
C GLY A 83 -16.00 0.61 5.75
N ALA A 84 -15.01 -0.28 5.86
CA ALA A 84 -15.13 -1.67 5.43
C ALA A 84 -16.27 -2.39 6.18
N ARG A 85 -16.39 -2.13 7.47
CA ARG A 85 -17.45 -2.70 8.30
C ARG A 85 -18.81 -2.12 7.99
N ILE A 86 -18.95 -0.81 7.88
CA ILE A 86 -20.19 -0.13 7.49
C ILE A 86 -20.69 -0.68 6.15
N TYR A 87 -19.81 -0.75 5.14
CA TYR A 87 -20.17 -1.29 3.84
C TYR A 87 -20.71 -2.72 3.94
N HIS A 88 -20.04 -3.59 4.71
CA HIS A 88 -20.47 -4.98 4.88
C HIS A 88 -21.83 -5.07 5.56
N VAL A 89 -22.06 -4.31 6.62
CA VAL A 89 -23.35 -4.30 7.36
C VAL A 89 -24.50 -3.83 6.44
N ILE A 90 -24.25 -2.85 5.58
CA ILE A 90 -25.26 -2.35 4.62
C ILE A 90 -25.53 -3.39 3.50
N THR A 91 -24.49 -4.06 3.00
CA THR A 91 -24.65 -5.00 1.87
C THR A 91 -25.08 -6.40 2.29
N THR A 92 -24.95 -6.73 3.57
CA THR A 92 -25.34 -8.04 4.13
C THR A 92 -26.04 -7.81 5.47
N PRO A 93 -27.27 -7.27 5.47
CA PRO A 93 -27.98 -6.85 6.70
C PRO A 93 -28.53 -8.01 7.53
N ASP A 94 -28.84 -9.16 6.90
CA ASP A 94 -29.58 -10.25 7.53
C ASP A 94 -28.97 -10.77 8.85
N PRO A 95 -27.64 -10.96 9.01
CA PRO A 95 -27.05 -11.41 10.25
C PRO A 95 -27.23 -10.42 11.41
N TYR A 96 -27.49 -9.15 11.12
CA TYR A 96 -27.57 -8.05 12.09
C TYR A 96 -29.01 -7.63 12.38
N PHE A 97 -29.83 -7.52 11.34
CA PHE A 97 -31.16 -6.91 11.40
C PHE A 97 -32.26 -7.82 10.87
N GLY A 98 -31.95 -9.05 10.38
CA GLY A 98 -32.94 -10.04 9.99
C GLY A 98 -33.51 -10.81 11.17
N ASP A 99 -34.41 -11.75 10.86
CA ASP A 99 -35.04 -12.60 11.88
C ASP A 99 -34.01 -13.41 12.67
N GLY A 100 -33.91 -13.16 13.99
CA GLY A 100 -32.88 -13.77 14.85
C GLY A 100 -31.49 -13.14 14.76
N GLY A 101 -31.32 -12.03 14.02
CA GLY A 101 -30.08 -11.26 13.91
C GLY A 101 -29.72 -10.57 15.23
N ASN A 102 -28.43 -10.24 15.36
CA ASN A 102 -27.90 -9.53 16.51
C ASN A 102 -27.24 -8.20 16.08
N PRO A 103 -27.88 -7.03 16.29
CA PRO A 103 -27.33 -5.73 15.89
C PRO A 103 -25.97 -5.40 16.49
N TRP A 104 -25.68 -5.91 17.70
CA TRP A 104 -24.38 -5.69 18.36
C TRP A 104 -23.21 -6.36 17.62
N GLU A 105 -23.48 -7.38 16.84
CA GLU A 105 -22.46 -8.02 16.00
C GLU A 105 -21.97 -7.10 14.87
N ALA A 106 -22.71 -6.03 14.54
CA ALA A 106 -22.23 -5.02 13.61
C ALA A 106 -20.92 -4.36 14.08
N PHE A 107 -20.61 -4.33 15.37
CA PHE A 107 -19.36 -3.82 15.93
C PHE A 107 -18.25 -4.86 16.02
N ALA A 108 -18.55 -6.14 15.85
CA ALA A 108 -17.62 -7.24 16.03
C ALA A 108 -16.74 -7.46 14.78
N ILE A 109 -15.84 -6.51 14.49
CA ILE A 109 -14.90 -6.57 13.33
C ILE A 109 -14.00 -7.81 13.34
N TRP A 110 -13.71 -8.37 14.52
CA TRP A 110 -12.89 -9.58 14.70
C TRP A 110 -13.58 -10.87 14.24
N LYS A 111 -14.89 -10.85 14.04
CA LYS A 111 -15.66 -11.97 13.47
C LYS A 111 -15.56 -12.04 11.94
N GLY A 112 -14.93 -11.05 11.30
CA GLY A 112 -14.87 -10.92 9.85
C GLY A 112 -16.01 -10.05 9.31
N GLY A 113 -16.30 -10.15 8.02
CA GLY A 113 -17.31 -9.33 7.35
C GLY A 113 -16.83 -7.88 7.16
N ILE A 114 -15.89 -7.70 6.25
CA ILE A 114 -15.33 -6.40 5.83
C ILE A 114 -15.39 -6.27 4.32
N GLY A 115 -15.90 -5.12 3.84
CA GLY A 115 -16.06 -4.86 2.42
C GLY A 115 -15.01 -3.92 1.87
N ILE A 116 -14.34 -4.34 0.79
CA ILE A 116 -13.22 -3.59 0.20
C ILE A 116 -13.63 -2.18 -0.28
N TRP A 117 -14.82 -2.02 -0.81
CA TRP A 117 -15.29 -0.72 -1.31
C TRP A 117 -15.44 0.31 -0.20
N GLY A 118 -15.95 -0.10 0.97
CA GLY A 118 -16.00 0.73 2.15
C GLY A 118 -14.61 1.08 2.69
N ALA A 119 -13.68 0.11 2.66
CA ALA A 119 -12.29 0.34 3.04
C ALA A 119 -11.63 1.41 2.17
N ILE A 120 -11.78 1.31 0.84
CA ILE A 120 -11.19 2.26 -0.10
C ILE A 120 -11.80 3.65 0.06
N SER A 121 -13.14 3.75 0.08
CA SER A 121 -13.83 5.05 0.13
C SER A 121 -13.54 5.81 1.43
N MET A 122 -13.70 5.14 2.57
CA MET A 122 -13.47 5.78 3.87
C MET A 122 -11.99 5.94 4.17
N GLY A 123 -11.13 5.02 3.73
CA GLY A 123 -9.68 5.18 3.84
C GLY A 123 -9.17 6.39 3.04
N ALA A 124 -9.69 6.60 1.82
CA ALA A 124 -9.39 7.78 1.02
C ALA A 124 -9.89 9.08 1.68
N LEU A 125 -11.09 9.04 2.29
CA LEU A 125 -11.61 10.17 3.08
C LEU A 125 -10.71 10.49 4.27
N GLY A 126 -10.28 9.48 5.03
CA GLY A 126 -9.34 9.65 6.15
C GLY A 126 -8.01 10.24 5.69
N ALA A 127 -7.45 9.74 4.59
CA ALA A 127 -6.24 10.27 3.99
C ALA A 127 -6.42 11.73 3.54
N TRP A 128 -7.55 12.07 2.93
CA TRP A 128 -7.86 13.44 2.51
C TRP A 128 -7.95 14.40 3.71
N ILE A 129 -8.64 13.99 4.79
CA ILE A 129 -8.72 14.77 6.03
C ILE A 129 -7.32 15.03 6.59
N ALA A 130 -6.49 13.99 6.68
CA ALA A 130 -5.12 14.12 7.17
C ALA A 130 -4.29 15.06 6.30
N CYS A 131 -4.35 14.90 4.98
CA CYS A 131 -3.64 15.76 4.04
C CYS A 131 -4.06 17.23 4.19
N ARG A 132 -5.37 17.49 4.34
CA ARG A 132 -5.89 18.85 4.60
C ARG A 132 -5.34 19.44 5.90
N ARG A 133 -5.28 18.63 6.98
CA ARG A 133 -4.73 19.05 8.27
C ARG A 133 -3.24 19.32 8.23
N GLN A 134 -2.50 18.56 7.44
CA GLN A 134 -1.06 18.68 7.28
C GLN A 134 -0.65 19.76 6.25
N GLY A 135 -1.61 20.34 5.51
CA GLY A 135 -1.32 21.30 4.45
C GLY A 135 -0.61 20.67 3.24
N VAL A 136 -0.80 19.36 3.00
CA VAL A 136 -0.15 18.65 1.90
C VAL A 136 -1.15 18.22 0.82
N PRO A 137 -0.77 18.22 -0.46
CA PRO A 137 -1.67 17.79 -1.53
C PRO A 137 -1.84 16.26 -1.53
N LEU A 138 -3.09 15.78 -1.45
CA LEU A 138 -3.41 14.35 -1.52
C LEU A 138 -2.82 13.64 -2.75
N PRO A 139 -2.81 14.22 -3.98
CA PRO A 139 -2.19 13.58 -5.13
C PRO A 139 -0.70 13.26 -4.93
N ALA A 140 0.06 14.16 -4.30
CA ALA A 140 1.48 13.92 -4.02
C ALA A 140 1.69 12.78 -3.00
N VAL A 141 0.84 12.72 -1.96
CA VAL A 141 0.83 11.61 -1.00
C VAL A 141 0.46 10.30 -1.68
N ALA A 142 -0.55 10.30 -2.56
CA ALA A 142 -0.97 9.13 -3.32
C ALA A 142 0.15 8.60 -4.24
N ASP A 143 0.86 9.49 -4.94
CA ASP A 143 1.99 9.15 -5.81
C ASP A 143 3.14 8.50 -5.02
N VAL A 144 3.45 9.07 -3.86
CA VAL A 144 4.50 8.50 -3.00
C VAL A 144 4.09 7.14 -2.44
N ALA A 145 2.81 6.99 -2.11
CA ALA A 145 2.28 5.77 -1.52
C ALA A 145 2.08 4.63 -2.53
N ALA A 146 1.93 4.92 -3.83
CA ALA A 146 1.59 3.93 -4.85
C ALA A 146 2.49 2.68 -4.86
N PRO A 147 3.85 2.75 -4.88
CA PRO A 147 4.69 1.56 -4.81
C PRO A 147 4.63 0.86 -3.44
N GLY A 148 4.43 1.63 -2.35
CA GLY A 148 4.24 1.08 -1.01
C GLY A 148 2.95 0.27 -0.90
N ILE A 149 1.85 0.77 -1.47
CA ILE A 149 0.55 0.09 -1.54
C ILE A 149 0.68 -1.20 -2.37
N ALA A 150 1.33 -1.15 -3.53
CA ALA A 150 1.58 -2.34 -4.35
C ALA A 150 2.39 -3.41 -3.57
N GLY A 151 3.43 -3.00 -2.84
CA GLY A 151 4.19 -3.89 -1.97
C GLY A 151 3.35 -4.48 -0.83
N ALA A 152 2.50 -3.67 -0.19
CA ALA A 152 1.56 -4.13 0.84
C ALA A 152 0.56 -5.16 0.29
N GLN A 153 0.03 -4.93 -0.91
CA GLN A 153 -0.85 -5.89 -1.57
C GLN A 153 -0.13 -7.22 -1.84
N ALA A 154 1.12 -7.18 -2.30
CA ALA A 154 1.91 -8.39 -2.50
C ALA A 154 2.02 -9.21 -1.21
N ILE A 155 2.31 -8.57 -0.07
CA ILE A 155 2.37 -9.21 1.24
C ILE A 155 0.98 -9.72 1.66
N GLY A 156 -0.06 -8.92 1.48
CA GLY A 156 -1.43 -9.26 1.85
C GLY A 156 -1.97 -10.51 1.12
N ARG A 157 -1.53 -10.77 -0.12
CA ARG A 157 -1.93 -11.96 -0.90
C ARG A 157 -1.48 -13.27 -0.27
N TRP A 158 -0.42 -13.27 0.51
CA TRP A 158 -0.03 -14.45 1.29
C TRP A 158 -1.04 -14.80 2.40
N GLY A 159 -1.85 -13.84 2.82
CA GLY A 159 -2.99 -14.12 3.71
C GLY A 159 -3.99 -15.10 3.09
N ASN A 160 -4.24 -15.03 1.78
CA ASN A 160 -5.11 -15.96 1.08
C ASN A 160 -4.54 -17.39 1.04
N TRP A 161 -3.21 -17.53 1.00
CA TRP A 161 -2.54 -18.81 1.12
C TRP A 161 -2.77 -19.46 2.50
N PHE A 162 -2.70 -18.67 3.59
CA PHE A 162 -3.01 -19.16 4.94
C PHE A 162 -4.48 -19.59 5.08
N ASN A 163 -5.41 -18.87 4.44
CA ASN A 163 -6.83 -19.18 4.49
C ASN A 163 -7.24 -20.25 3.46
N GLN A 164 -6.38 -20.63 2.52
CA GLN A 164 -6.68 -21.51 1.39
C GLN A 164 -7.91 -21.03 0.59
N GLU A 165 -7.95 -19.75 0.27
CA GLU A 165 -9.08 -19.11 -0.39
C GLU A 165 -8.67 -18.38 -1.69
N LEU A 166 -9.66 -18.06 -2.53
CA LEU A 166 -9.48 -17.26 -3.76
C LEU A 166 -8.50 -17.87 -4.77
N TYR A 167 -8.29 -19.17 -4.75
CA TYR A 167 -7.47 -19.89 -5.72
C TYR A 167 -8.15 -20.02 -7.09
N GLY A 168 -7.40 -20.41 -8.10
CA GLY A 168 -7.88 -20.48 -9.49
C GLY A 168 -8.43 -21.85 -9.89
N LYS A 169 -8.60 -22.05 -11.20
CA LYS A 169 -9.06 -23.30 -11.80
C LYS A 169 -8.14 -24.49 -11.45
N PRO A 170 -8.65 -25.74 -11.50
CA PRO A 170 -7.81 -26.93 -11.36
C PRO A 170 -6.64 -26.94 -12.35
N THR A 171 -5.47 -27.40 -11.90
CA THR A 171 -4.27 -27.50 -12.74
C THR A 171 -3.32 -28.55 -12.23
N ASP A 172 -2.55 -29.15 -13.13
CA ASP A 172 -1.49 -30.14 -12.84
C ASP A 172 -0.08 -29.55 -13.04
N LEU A 173 0.04 -28.21 -13.07
CA LEU A 173 1.34 -27.55 -13.19
C LEU A 173 2.24 -27.84 -12.00
N PRO A 174 3.57 -27.88 -12.19
CA PRO A 174 4.51 -28.23 -11.10
C PRO A 174 4.55 -27.24 -9.94
N TRP A 175 3.91 -26.08 -10.08
CA TRP A 175 3.71 -25.08 -9.01
C TRP A 175 2.24 -24.92 -8.60
N ALA A 176 1.40 -25.94 -8.88
CA ALA A 176 0.01 -25.95 -8.45
C ALA A 176 -0.11 -25.87 -6.92
N LEU A 177 -1.14 -25.23 -6.43
CA LEU A 177 -1.44 -25.12 -5.00
C LEU A 177 -2.35 -26.27 -4.57
N LYS A 178 -1.94 -27.04 -3.58
CA LYS A 178 -2.78 -28.08 -2.97
C LYS A 178 -3.76 -27.43 -1.99
N ILE A 179 -5.05 -27.73 -2.15
CA ILE A 179 -6.13 -27.22 -1.29
C ILE A 179 -6.76 -28.38 -0.52
N ASP A 180 -6.96 -28.21 0.78
CA ASP A 180 -7.61 -29.18 1.65
C ASP A 180 -9.09 -29.37 1.25
N LEU A 181 -9.62 -30.57 1.45
CA LEU A 181 -10.95 -30.95 0.96
C LEU A 181 -12.07 -30.02 1.48
N ASP A 182 -11.97 -29.64 2.76
CA ASP A 182 -12.93 -28.75 3.44
C ASP A 182 -12.87 -27.29 2.98
N LYS A 183 -11.83 -26.92 2.23
CA LYS A 183 -11.62 -25.57 1.67
C LYS A 183 -11.93 -25.47 0.18
N ARG A 184 -12.28 -26.60 -0.46
CA ARG A 184 -12.57 -26.61 -1.89
C ARG A 184 -13.93 -26.00 -2.17
N VAL A 185 -13.99 -25.20 -3.25
CA VAL A 185 -15.24 -24.63 -3.75
C VAL A 185 -16.16 -25.76 -4.21
N ALA A 186 -17.46 -25.65 -3.94
CA ALA A 186 -18.48 -26.61 -4.34
C ALA A 186 -18.41 -26.90 -5.87
N GLY A 187 -18.44 -28.16 -6.23
CA GLY A 187 -18.28 -28.65 -7.60
C GLY A 187 -16.84 -28.94 -8.04
N TYR A 188 -15.86 -28.63 -7.19
CA TYR A 188 -14.43 -28.90 -7.44
C TYR A 188 -13.78 -29.85 -6.43
N GLU A 189 -14.57 -30.59 -5.66
CA GLU A 189 -14.13 -31.49 -4.59
C GLU A 189 -13.17 -32.58 -5.08
N ASN A 190 -13.36 -33.01 -6.34
CA ASN A 190 -12.58 -34.08 -6.98
C ASN A 190 -11.16 -33.64 -7.42
N TYR A 191 -10.86 -32.34 -7.37
CA TYR A 191 -9.55 -31.80 -7.75
C TYR A 191 -8.76 -31.46 -6.49
N ALA A 192 -7.48 -31.84 -6.45
CA ALA A 192 -6.62 -31.59 -5.30
C ALA A 192 -5.76 -30.33 -5.47
N THR A 193 -5.45 -29.97 -6.71
CA THR A 193 -4.49 -28.94 -7.07
C THR A 193 -5.08 -27.87 -7.97
N PHE A 194 -4.72 -26.62 -7.70
CA PHE A 194 -5.33 -25.44 -8.31
C PHE A 194 -4.28 -24.39 -8.66
N HIS A 195 -4.60 -23.43 -9.54
CA HIS A 195 -3.73 -22.31 -9.81
C HIS A 195 -3.53 -21.44 -8.55
N PRO A 196 -2.28 -21.16 -8.14
CA PRO A 196 -1.96 -20.32 -6.97
C PRO A 196 -2.15 -18.84 -7.29
N THR A 197 -3.39 -18.37 -7.40
CA THR A 197 -3.69 -16.97 -7.75
C THR A 197 -3.07 -15.98 -6.78
N PHE A 198 -2.95 -16.33 -5.48
CA PHE A 198 -2.26 -15.51 -4.50
C PHE A 198 -0.82 -15.18 -4.91
N LEU A 199 -0.10 -16.18 -5.46
CA LEU A 199 1.28 -16.03 -5.92
C LEU A 199 1.33 -15.20 -7.21
N TYR A 200 0.42 -15.46 -8.15
CA TYR A 200 0.35 -14.69 -9.38
C TYR A 200 0.05 -13.22 -9.12
N GLU A 201 -0.92 -12.94 -8.25
CA GLU A 201 -1.24 -11.57 -7.84
C GLU A 201 -0.08 -10.92 -7.10
N SER A 202 0.58 -11.64 -6.19
CA SER A 202 1.74 -11.13 -5.45
C SER A 202 2.89 -10.75 -6.40
N LEU A 203 3.24 -11.62 -7.34
CA LEU A 203 4.29 -11.37 -8.34
C LEU A 203 3.92 -10.22 -9.27
N TRP A 204 2.66 -10.15 -9.73
CA TRP A 204 2.17 -9.06 -10.57
C TRP A 204 2.32 -7.70 -9.91
N VAL A 205 1.84 -7.56 -8.66
CA VAL A 205 1.90 -6.26 -7.98
C VAL A 205 3.32 -5.90 -7.52
N LEU A 206 4.20 -6.88 -7.28
CA LEU A 206 5.63 -6.63 -7.07
C LEU A 206 6.31 -6.12 -8.35
N ALA A 207 6.02 -6.75 -9.50
CA ALA A 207 6.49 -6.27 -10.78
C ALA A 207 5.97 -4.86 -11.07
N LEU A 208 4.68 -4.61 -10.78
CA LEU A 208 4.08 -3.28 -10.88
C LEU A 208 4.79 -2.27 -9.98
N ALA A 209 5.09 -2.60 -8.72
CA ALA A 209 5.87 -1.73 -7.84
C ALA A 209 7.24 -1.37 -8.44
N GLY A 210 7.92 -2.34 -9.04
CA GLY A 210 9.17 -2.11 -9.78
C GLY A 210 8.99 -1.15 -10.96
N VAL A 211 7.95 -1.36 -11.76
CA VAL A 211 7.59 -0.48 -12.90
C VAL A 211 7.28 0.94 -12.41
N LEU A 212 6.54 1.09 -11.32
CA LEU A 212 6.23 2.40 -10.74
C LEU A 212 7.50 3.15 -10.31
N ILE A 213 8.41 2.46 -9.62
CA ILE A 213 9.69 3.06 -9.19
C ILE A 213 10.55 3.44 -10.40
N TRP A 214 10.60 2.59 -11.43
CA TRP A 214 11.30 2.88 -12.67
C TRP A 214 10.69 4.07 -13.42
N ALA A 215 9.37 4.07 -13.61
CA ALA A 215 8.64 5.13 -14.30
C ALA A 215 8.79 6.48 -13.60
N GLU A 216 8.73 6.49 -12.28
CA GLU A 216 8.96 7.69 -11.49
C GLU A 216 10.36 8.28 -11.72
N ARG A 217 11.39 7.44 -11.68
CA ARG A 217 12.78 7.88 -11.91
C ARG A 217 13.00 8.39 -13.33
N ARG A 218 12.33 7.76 -14.31
CA ARG A 218 12.51 8.07 -15.73
C ARG A 218 11.72 9.30 -16.20
N TYR A 219 10.50 9.49 -15.66
CA TYR A 219 9.54 10.48 -16.19
C TYR A 219 9.14 11.55 -15.18
N GLN A 220 9.67 11.53 -13.97
CA GLN A 220 9.36 12.50 -12.90
C GLN A 220 7.84 12.70 -12.71
N LEU A 221 7.10 11.59 -12.60
CA LEU A 221 5.66 11.59 -12.46
C LEU A 221 5.24 12.24 -11.12
N GLY A 222 4.27 13.12 -11.17
CA GLY A 222 3.64 13.82 -10.04
C GLY A 222 2.17 14.07 -10.29
N HIS A 223 1.54 14.88 -9.45
CA HIS A 223 0.13 15.28 -9.56
C HIS A 223 -0.85 14.11 -9.63
N GLY A 224 -0.59 13.00 -8.91
CA GLY A 224 -1.44 11.80 -8.90
C GLY A 224 -1.22 10.85 -10.07
N ARG A 225 -0.30 11.14 -11.00
CA ARG A 225 -0.08 10.30 -12.20
C ARG A 225 0.58 8.97 -11.89
N LEU A 226 1.47 8.91 -10.90
CA LEU A 226 2.08 7.65 -10.48
C LEU A 226 1.03 6.74 -9.81
N PHE A 227 0.15 7.32 -9.01
CA PHE A 227 -0.97 6.58 -8.42
C PHE A 227 -1.97 6.12 -9.50
N ALA A 228 -2.29 6.95 -10.48
CA ALA A 228 -3.12 6.54 -11.60
C ALA A 228 -2.48 5.42 -12.43
N LEU A 229 -1.14 5.43 -12.62
CA LEU A 229 -0.42 4.34 -13.26
C LEU A 229 -0.50 3.03 -12.44
N TYR A 230 -0.42 3.14 -11.10
CA TYR A 230 -0.66 2.00 -10.21
C TYR A 230 -2.08 1.44 -10.41
N VAL A 231 -3.10 2.30 -10.43
CA VAL A 231 -4.50 1.89 -10.62
C VAL A 231 -4.67 1.19 -11.97
N ALA A 232 -4.13 1.76 -13.05
CA ALA A 232 -4.17 1.14 -14.38
C ALA A 232 -3.47 -0.23 -14.41
N GLY A 233 -2.26 -0.33 -13.88
CA GLY A 233 -1.52 -1.60 -13.83
C GLY A 233 -2.18 -2.65 -12.94
N TYR A 234 -2.78 -2.24 -11.83
CA TYR A 234 -3.52 -3.14 -10.94
C TYR A 234 -4.80 -3.68 -11.60
N THR A 235 -5.60 -2.83 -12.22
CA THR A 235 -6.84 -3.25 -12.90
C THR A 235 -6.55 -4.16 -14.08
N LEU A 236 -5.46 -3.94 -14.81
CA LEU A 236 -5.01 -4.83 -15.87
C LEU A 236 -4.67 -6.23 -15.31
N GLY A 237 -3.91 -6.29 -14.20
CA GLY A 237 -3.60 -7.55 -13.52
C GLY A 237 -4.85 -8.24 -13.00
N ARG A 238 -5.77 -7.46 -12.43
CA ARG A 238 -7.03 -7.99 -11.91
C ARG A 238 -7.87 -8.66 -12.98
N ALA A 239 -7.96 -8.11 -14.16
CA ALA A 239 -8.78 -8.65 -15.26
C ALA A 239 -8.35 -10.07 -15.67
N TRP A 240 -7.04 -10.33 -15.87
CA TRP A 240 -6.61 -11.68 -16.27
C TRP A 240 -6.64 -12.68 -15.11
N ILE A 241 -6.39 -12.25 -13.87
CA ILE A 241 -6.48 -13.13 -12.70
C ILE A 241 -7.93 -13.51 -12.42
N GLU A 242 -8.88 -12.59 -12.60
CA GLU A 242 -10.31 -12.88 -12.45
C GLU A 242 -10.78 -13.99 -13.40
N TYR A 243 -10.22 -14.08 -14.60
CA TYR A 243 -10.49 -15.18 -15.54
C TYR A 243 -10.07 -16.55 -15.01
N LEU A 244 -9.01 -16.61 -14.18
CA LEU A 244 -8.54 -17.86 -13.56
C LEU A 244 -9.38 -18.28 -12.35
N ARG A 245 -10.04 -17.37 -11.67
CA ARG A 245 -10.76 -17.62 -10.41
C ARG A 245 -12.03 -18.42 -10.62
N ILE A 246 -12.35 -19.28 -9.66
CA ILE A 246 -13.53 -20.17 -9.65
C ILE A 246 -14.57 -19.82 -8.60
N ASP A 247 -14.27 -18.87 -7.69
CA ASP A 247 -15.23 -18.42 -6.68
C ASP A 247 -16.49 -17.81 -7.31
N THR A 248 -17.60 -17.87 -6.58
CA THR A 248 -18.89 -17.31 -7.02
C THR A 248 -18.81 -15.81 -7.18
N ALA A 249 -19.24 -15.29 -8.34
CA ALA A 249 -19.32 -13.87 -8.61
C ALA A 249 -20.54 -13.53 -9.46
N HIS A 250 -21.09 -12.35 -9.25
CA HIS A 250 -22.16 -11.81 -10.10
C HIS A 250 -21.63 -11.61 -11.53
N ARG A 251 -22.36 -12.13 -12.50
CA ARG A 251 -22.03 -11.98 -13.92
C ARG A 251 -23.05 -11.08 -14.60
N PHE A 252 -22.56 -10.20 -15.45
CA PHE A 252 -23.37 -9.33 -16.31
C PHE A 252 -22.79 -9.34 -17.73
N GLY A 253 -23.62 -9.63 -18.73
CA GLY A 253 -23.16 -9.73 -20.13
C GLY A 253 -22.06 -10.78 -20.36
N GLY A 254 -22.05 -11.89 -19.59
CA GLY A 254 -21.06 -12.97 -19.74
C GLY A 254 -19.74 -12.74 -18.99
N LEU A 255 -19.46 -11.52 -18.54
CA LEU A 255 -18.29 -11.15 -17.75
C LEU A 255 -18.65 -11.00 -16.26
N ARG A 256 -17.66 -11.15 -15.39
CA ARG A 256 -17.83 -10.87 -13.95
C ARG A 256 -17.94 -9.35 -13.75
N LEU A 257 -18.72 -8.93 -12.76
CA LEU A 257 -18.86 -7.49 -12.44
C LEU A 257 -17.51 -6.82 -12.23
N ASN A 258 -16.56 -7.53 -11.61
CA ASN A 258 -15.20 -7.03 -11.38
C ASN A 258 -14.44 -6.73 -12.68
N ASP A 259 -14.71 -7.43 -13.78
CA ASP A 259 -14.08 -7.16 -15.08
C ASP A 259 -14.57 -5.83 -15.65
N TRP A 260 -15.88 -5.56 -15.56
CA TRP A 260 -16.46 -4.28 -15.98
C TRP A 260 -15.91 -3.11 -15.15
N VAL A 261 -15.86 -3.28 -13.85
CA VAL A 261 -15.28 -2.26 -12.95
C VAL A 261 -13.82 -2.02 -13.30
N SER A 262 -13.03 -3.09 -13.49
CA SER A 262 -11.61 -2.98 -13.84
C SER A 262 -11.43 -2.24 -15.17
N PHE A 263 -12.26 -2.51 -16.17
CA PHE A 263 -12.21 -1.84 -17.47
C PHE A 263 -12.52 -0.34 -17.36
N VAL A 264 -13.60 0.03 -16.66
CA VAL A 264 -13.98 1.43 -16.46
C VAL A 264 -12.89 2.18 -15.69
N VAL A 265 -12.40 1.62 -14.58
CA VAL A 265 -11.37 2.23 -13.75
C VAL A 265 -10.04 2.36 -14.50
N PHE A 266 -9.70 1.38 -15.35
CA PHE A 266 -8.53 1.45 -16.23
C PHE A 266 -8.62 2.65 -17.18
N ILE A 267 -9.75 2.80 -17.88
CA ILE A 267 -9.98 3.93 -18.79
C ILE A 267 -9.87 5.27 -18.05
N LEU A 268 -10.52 5.37 -16.89
CA LEU A 268 -10.46 6.59 -16.08
C LEU A 268 -9.03 6.92 -15.63
N ALA A 269 -8.26 5.93 -15.21
CA ALA A 269 -6.87 6.12 -14.81
C ALA A 269 -5.98 6.57 -15.98
N VAL A 270 -6.11 5.95 -17.15
CA VAL A 270 -5.37 6.35 -18.36
C VAL A 270 -5.77 7.75 -18.80
N THR A 271 -7.07 8.05 -18.83
CA THR A 271 -7.59 9.38 -19.16
C THR A 271 -7.02 10.45 -18.22
N TYR A 272 -7.01 10.16 -16.91
CA TYR A 272 -6.42 11.06 -15.92
C TYR A 272 -4.93 11.30 -16.20
N ILE A 273 -4.14 10.25 -16.49
CA ILE A 273 -2.72 10.39 -16.84
C ILE A 273 -2.55 11.31 -18.04
N VAL A 274 -3.34 11.11 -19.10
CA VAL A 274 -3.24 11.90 -20.34
C VAL A 274 -3.59 13.38 -20.10
N ILE A 275 -4.70 13.66 -19.43
CA ILE A 275 -5.13 15.02 -19.13
C ILE A 275 -4.13 15.70 -18.19
N SER A 276 -3.81 15.06 -17.07
CA SER A 276 -2.89 15.62 -16.07
C SER A 276 -1.49 15.86 -16.61
N SER A 277 -1.00 15.03 -17.56
CA SER A 277 0.31 15.24 -18.18
C SER A 277 0.37 16.46 -19.10
N ARG A 278 -0.77 16.86 -19.69
CA ARG A 278 -0.89 18.04 -20.54
C ARG A 278 -1.04 19.33 -19.71
N GLU A 279 -1.84 19.28 -18.64
CA GLU A 279 -2.18 20.47 -17.85
C GLU A 279 -1.14 20.81 -16.78
N ARG A 280 -0.48 19.79 -16.21
CA ARG A 280 0.42 19.94 -15.05
C ARG A 280 1.72 19.15 -15.28
N PRO A 281 2.63 19.63 -16.13
CA PRO A 281 3.90 18.96 -16.37
C PRO A 281 4.78 18.96 -15.10
N GLY A 282 5.62 17.94 -14.95
CA GLY A 282 6.59 17.86 -13.84
C GLY A 282 6.00 17.22 -12.57
N ARG A 283 6.55 17.57 -11.44
CA ARG A 283 6.23 17.04 -10.11
C ARG A 283 6.07 18.21 -9.13
N GLU A 284 5.26 17.99 -8.09
CA GLU A 284 5.12 18.96 -6.98
C GLU A 284 6.46 19.09 -6.22
N ASP A 285 6.80 20.30 -5.87
CA ASP A 285 7.91 20.59 -4.97
C ASP A 285 7.41 20.45 -3.51
N LEU A 286 7.79 19.36 -2.87
CA LEU A 286 7.39 19.07 -1.50
C LEU A 286 8.17 19.88 -0.47
N ALA A 287 9.35 20.40 -0.83
CA ALA A 287 10.15 21.23 0.05
C ALA A 287 9.56 22.64 0.18
N ALA A 288 8.82 23.10 -0.83
CA ALA A 288 8.16 24.41 -0.84
C ALA A 288 6.79 24.40 -0.13
N LEU A 289 6.33 23.25 0.39
CA LEU A 289 5.03 23.19 1.08
C LEU A 289 5.06 23.98 2.39
N PRO A 290 4.00 24.77 2.68
CA PRO A 290 3.93 25.55 3.91
C PRO A 290 3.93 24.63 5.14
N GLU A 291 4.49 25.13 6.24
CA GLU A 291 4.35 24.44 7.53
C GLU A 291 2.87 24.44 7.98
N PRO A 292 2.41 23.38 8.67
CA PRO A 292 1.06 23.34 9.23
C PRO A 292 0.88 24.58 10.10
N SER A 293 -0.18 25.35 9.86
CA SER A 293 -0.56 26.40 10.79
C SER A 293 -0.68 25.80 12.20
N ALA A 294 -0.06 26.44 13.19
CA ALA A 294 0.10 25.96 14.57
C ALA A 294 -1.23 25.92 15.38
N GLY A 295 -2.28 25.32 14.82
CA GLY A 295 -3.61 25.18 15.41
C GLY A 295 -4.00 23.76 15.84
N GLY A 296 -3.08 22.77 15.77
CA GLY A 296 -3.32 21.43 16.29
C GLY A 296 -2.68 21.23 17.65
N PRO A 297 -3.20 20.35 18.54
CA PRO A 297 -2.63 20.06 19.84
C PRO A 297 -1.19 19.55 19.68
N ARG A 298 -0.24 20.33 20.12
CA ARG A 298 1.14 19.89 20.28
C ARG A 298 1.15 18.83 21.40
N VAL A 299 1.22 17.57 21.03
CA VAL A 299 1.67 16.53 21.96
C VAL A 299 3.09 16.88 22.35
N GLY A 300 3.29 17.11 23.65
CA GLY A 300 4.52 17.65 24.21
C GLY A 300 5.76 16.89 23.77
N ARG A 301 6.69 17.62 23.21
CA ARG A 301 8.10 17.26 23.28
C ARG A 301 8.69 18.04 24.44
N ASP A 302 9.15 17.27 25.39
CA ASP A 302 9.81 17.70 26.61
C ASP A 302 10.83 18.79 26.32
N ARG A 303 10.74 19.83 27.15
CA ARG A 303 11.79 20.79 27.35
C ARG A 303 13.02 20.05 27.92
N GLU A 304 13.98 19.78 27.10
CA GLU A 304 15.33 19.56 27.60
C GLU A 304 15.82 20.85 28.20
N SER A 305 16.02 20.77 29.50
CA SER A 305 16.50 21.78 30.41
C SER A 305 17.85 22.35 29.97
N SER A 306 17.89 23.66 29.71
CA SER A 306 19.14 24.41 29.79
C SER A 306 19.61 24.46 31.24
N PRO A 307 20.89 24.20 31.48
CA PRO A 307 21.44 24.38 32.83
C PRO A 307 21.57 25.88 33.17
N ALA A 308 21.06 26.21 34.34
CA ALA A 308 21.18 27.50 34.97
C ALA A 308 22.68 27.86 35.17
N GLY A 309 23.09 28.99 34.63
CA GLY A 309 24.36 29.63 34.95
C GLY A 309 24.20 30.46 36.20
N GLU A 310 25.06 30.21 37.15
CA GLU A 310 25.18 30.81 38.47
C GLU A 310 25.42 32.34 38.40
N SER A 311 24.76 33.01 39.32
CA SER A 311 25.01 34.39 39.71
C SER A 311 26.31 34.47 40.55
N GLY A 312 27.17 35.40 40.20
CA GLY A 312 28.29 35.84 41.05
C GLY A 312 28.39 37.36 41.00
N SER A 313 28.01 37.99 42.09
CA SER A 313 28.22 39.38 42.40
C SER A 313 29.71 39.64 42.64
N ASP A 314 30.23 40.80 42.25
CA ASP A 314 30.81 41.82 43.09
C ASP A 314 31.52 42.95 42.32
N ARG A 315 31.04 44.17 42.59
CA ARG A 315 31.67 45.42 43.00
C ARG A 315 32.93 46.00 42.33
N HIS A 316 32.79 47.33 42.13
CA HIS A 316 33.80 48.43 42.19
C HIS A 316 34.68 48.57 40.95
N GLY A 317 34.73 49.66 40.33
CA GLY A 317 35.00 51.04 40.73
C GLY A 317 35.63 51.79 39.58
N ALA A 318 35.17 52.97 39.43
CA ALA A 318 35.86 54.19 39.09
C ALA A 318 36.80 54.33 37.86
N ASP A 319 36.39 55.26 37.03
CA ASP A 319 37.16 56.43 36.61
C ASP A 319 38.09 56.39 35.37
N ARG A 320 37.76 57.42 34.58
CA ARG A 320 38.63 58.35 33.79
C ARG A 320 39.13 57.95 32.41
N ASN A 321 38.48 58.64 31.50
CA ASN A 321 39.05 59.78 30.75
C ASN A 321 40.00 59.49 29.59
N SER A 322 39.65 60.10 28.54
CA SER A 322 40.37 60.95 27.61
C SER A 322 40.88 60.35 26.31
N ASP A 323 40.35 60.99 25.34
CA ASP A 323 41.01 61.61 24.18
C ASP A 323 41.56 60.74 23.02
N ALA A 324 40.94 60.94 21.95
CA ALA A 324 41.33 61.77 20.84
C ALA A 324 42.07 61.11 19.65
N GLN A 325 41.54 61.49 18.53
CA GLN A 325 42.18 61.79 17.24
C GLN A 325 42.52 60.64 16.31
N THR A 326 41.75 60.59 15.23
CA THR A 326 42.08 61.25 13.93
C THR A 326 43.15 60.48 13.12
N GLU A 327 42.76 59.90 12.01
CA GLU A 327 43.16 60.32 10.69
C GLU A 327 42.89 59.23 9.63
N VAL A 328 42.18 59.65 8.62
CA VAL A 328 42.17 59.16 7.23
C VAL A 328 43.19 60.08 6.53
N PRO A 329 43.85 59.81 5.38
CA PRO A 329 43.30 59.25 4.17
C PRO A 329 44.32 58.58 3.18
N VAL A 330 43.77 58.27 1.99
CA VAL A 330 44.36 58.47 0.61
C VAL A 330 45.20 57.30 0.04
N SER A 331 44.71 56.65 -1.00
CA SER A 331 44.56 56.92 -2.43
C SER A 331 45.59 56.18 -3.29
N SER A 332 45.11 55.81 -4.42
CA SER A 332 45.70 55.59 -5.75
C SER A 332 46.01 54.12 -6.08
N GLY A 333 45.57 53.54 -7.15
CA GLY A 333 45.31 54.02 -8.49
C GLY A 333 45.93 53.02 -9.44
N GLY A 334 45.28 52.62 -10.49
CA GLY A 334 45.95 51.99 -11.62
C GLY A 334 45.24 50.81 -12.29
N GLU A 335 44.35 51.11 -13.15
CA GLU A 335 44.06 50.44 -14.44
C GLU A 335 45.15 50.82 -15.46
N PRO A 336 45.22 50.21 -16.72
CA PRO A 336 44.38 49.29 -17.43
C PRO A 336 45.13 48.35 -18.44
N GLN A 337 44.31 47.71 -19.30
CA GLN A 337 44.63 47.16 -20.65
C GLN A 337 45.23 45.77 -20.73
N GLY A 338 44.82 44.84 -21.57
CA GLY A 338 44.20 44.90 -22.88
C GLY A 338 43.86 43.48 -23.36
N ASN A 339 42.85 43.42 -24.14
CA ASN A 339 42.48 42.38 -25.10
C ASN A 339 43.38 42.53 -26.37
N PRO A 340 43.49 41.66 -27.38
CA PRO A 340 42.52 40.70 -27.93
C PRO A 340 43.16 39.36 -28.45
N ASP A 341 42.37 38.43 -28.91
CA ASP A 341 42.29 37.78 -30.22
C ASP A 341 41.87 36.32 -30.13
N GLU A 342 40.75 36.02 -30.75
CA GLU A 342 40.35 34.79 -31.42
C GLU A 342 41.30 34.45 -32.57
N PRO A 343 41.20 33.31 -33.30
CA PRO A 343 40.25 32.18 -33.31
C PRO A 343 40.93 30.82 -33.54
N GLY A 344 40.08 29.75 -33.47
CA GLY A 344 40.45 28.41 -33.89
C GLY A 344 39.36 27.40 -33.56
#